data_1bde9bb94c2b65421cc1bd3d533c229b
#
_entry.id   1bde9bb94c2b65421cc1bd3d533c229b
#
_cell.length_a   1.000
_cell.length_b   1.000
_cell.length_c   1.000
_cell.angle_alpha   90.00
_cell.angle_beta   90.00
_cell.angle_gamma   90.00
#
_symmetry.space_group_name_H-M   'P 1'
#
loop_
_entity.id
_entity.type
_entity.pdbx_description
1 polymer ?
#
loop_
_entity_poly.entity_id
_entity_poly.type
_entity_poly.pdbx_seq_one_letter_code
_entity_poly.pdbx_strand_id
1 'polypeptide(L)'
;KDPDAKEGADTGLDKTPDRRGWKRVSDIISGSSELGGTLTKAISSVVGPKAASALISNVSTRKIVSGREVLSAFPKVRERLAGYELHQLSVVNDSIFRCLEVEKVAARDKAAFSKNLEAYFDFLAKEKKEAAAHFATLYVQQTYPNAVGFIARECQVLTMSLIIYVKGIR
;
A
#
# COMPACT_ATOMS: atom_id res chain seq x y z
N LYS A 1 -13.36 -44.20 -39.04
CA LYS A 1 -14.03 -43.25 -38.12
C LYS A 1 -13.84 -43.78 -36.71
N ASP A 2 -12.89 -43.19 -36.02
CA ASP A 2 -12.56 -43.55 -34.64
C ASP A 2 -13.35 -42.62 -33.71
N PRO A 3 -14.28 -43.11 -32.88
CA PRO A 3 -15.11 -42.24 -32.04
C PRO A 3 -14.53 -41.94 -30.67
N ASP A 4 -13.24 -42.22 -30.43
CA ASP A 4 -12.59 -42.09 -29.13
C ASP A 4 -11.49 -41.02 -29.07
N ALA A 5 -11.66 -39.91 -29.81
CA ALA A 5 -10.93 -38.72 -29.50
C ALA A 5 -11.51 -38.10 -28.20
N LYS A 6 -11.16 -38.67 -27.06
CA LYS A 6 -11.39 -38.07 -25.76
C LYS A 6 -10.63 -36.75 -25.74
N GLU A 7 -11.42 -35.66 -25.73
CA GLU A 7 -10.95 -34.35 -25.29
C GLU A 7 -10.08 -34.52 -24.04
N GLY A 8 -8.84 -34.06 -24.12
CA GLY A 8 -7.93 -34.10 -23.00
C GLY A 8 -8.52 -33.31 -21.85
N ALA A 9 -9.06 -34.02 -20.89
CA ALA A 9 -9.42 -33.43 -19.61
C ALA A 9 -8.15 -32.81 -19.04
N ASP A 10 -8.11 -31.49 -19.00
CA ASP A 10 -7.11 -30.70 -18.28
C ASP A 10 -7.24 -31.06 -16.79
N THR A 11 -6.59 -32.15 -16.40
CA THR A 11 -6.45 -32.58 -15.00
C THR A 11 -5.34 -31.77 -14.32
N GLY A 12 -5.26 -30.50 -14.63
CA GLY A 12 -4.52 -29.54 -13.83
C GLY A 12 -5.19 -29.50 -12.46
N LEU A 13 -4.58 -30.14 -11.47
CA LEU A 13 -4.93 -29.99 -10.06
C LEU A 13 -5.10 -28.51 -9.77
N ASP A 14 -6.35 -28.06 -9.74
CA ASP A 14 -6.71 -26.66 -9.46
C ASP A 14 -6.32 -26.43 -8.00
N LYS A 15 -5.10 -25.93 -7.81
CA LYS A 15 -4.48 -25.73 -6.51
C LYS A 15 -5.26 -24.63 -5.81
N THR A 16 -6.10 -25.03 -4.87
CA THR A 16 -6.82 -24.06 -4.03
C THR A 16 -5.80 -23.42 -3.08
N PRO A 17 -5.57 -22.11 -3.18
CA PRO A 17 -4.58 -21.45 -2.36
C PRO A 17 -4.98 -21.50 -0.89
N ASP A 18 -4.10 -22.03 -0.05
CA ASP A 18 -4.26 -22.02 1.40
C ASP A 18 -3.66 -20.74 2.03
N ARG A 19 -3.89 -20.55 3.32
CA ARG A 19 -3.38 -19.41 4.07
C ARG A 19 -1.84 -19.33 4.04
N ARG A 20 -1.15 -20.47 4.02
CA ARG A 20 0.33 -20.54 3.97
C ARG A 20 0.84 -20.13 2.59
N GLY A 21 0.14 -20.54 1.53
CA GLY A 21 0.42 -20.11 0.16
C GLY A 21 0.32 -18.59 0.02
N TRP A 22 -0.73 -17.99 0.53
CA TRP A 22 -0.89 -16.53 0.51
C TRP A 22 0.15 -15.80 1.34
N LYS A 23 0.57 -16.35 2.49
CA LYS A 23 1.67 -15.78 3.25
C LYS A 23 2.97 -15.78 2.45
N ARG A 24 3.32 -16.89 1.78
CA ARG A 24 4.51 -16.97 0.89
C ARG A 24 4.43 -15.96 -0.25
N VAL A 25 3.26 -15.78 -0.86
CA VAL A 25 3.05 -14.75 -1.90
C VAL A 25 3.30 -13.35 -1.33
N SER A 26 2.83 -13.05 -0.14
CA SER A 26 3.09 -11.79 0.56
C SER A 26 4.59 -11.57 0.77
N ASP A 27 5.31 -12.60 1.24
CA ASP A 27 6.76 -12.53 1.47
C ASP A 27 7.53 -12.32 0.15
N ILE A 28 7.12 -12.99 -0.94
CA ILE A 28 7.70 -12.82 -2.28
C ILE A 28 7.48 -11.39 -2.81
N ILE A 29 6.28 -10.85 -2.66
CA ILE A 29 5.92 -9.49 -3.13
C ILE A 29 6.64 -8.42 -2.31
N SER A 30 6.79 -8.62 -1.00
CA SER A 30 7.43 -7.66 -0.09
C SER A 30 8.89 -7.35 -0.45
N GLY A 31 9.58 -8.27 -1.12
CA GLY A 31 10.95 -8.09 -1.59
C GLY A 31 11.08 -7.49 -3.00
N SER A 32 9.97 -7.13 -3.64
CA SER A 32 9.98 -6.73 -5.05
C SER A 32 9.33 -5.36 -5.25
N SER A 33 9.96 -4.53 -6.09
CA SER A 33 9.44 -3.20 -6.46
C SER A 33 8.42 -3.23 -7.60
N GLU A 34 8.39 -4.29 -8.41
CA GLU A 34 7.51 -4.42 -9.58
C GLU A 34 7.02 -5.87 -9.77
N LEU A 35 5.77 -6.00 -10.23
CA LEU A 35 5.18 -7.30 -10.63
C LEU A 35 5.65 -7.70 -12.04
N GLY A 36 6.94 -8.02 -12.18
CA GLY A 36 7.51 -8.51 -13.45
C GLY A 36 7.15 -9.98 -13.75
N GLY A 37 7.44 -10.41 -14.97
CA GLY A 37 7.10 -11.77 -15.44
C GLY A 37 7.68 -12.92 -14.60
N THR A 38 8.86 -12.73 -14.01
CA THR A 38 9.49 -13.73 -13.11
C THR A 38 8.70 -13.85 -11.81
N LEU A 39 8.25 -12.71 -11.25
CA LEU A 39 7.45 -12.66 -10.02
C LEU A 39 6.07 -13.29 -10.26
N THR A 40 5.45 -13.00 -11.40
CA THR A 40 4.21 -13.62 -11.84
C THR A 40 4.30 -15.15 -11.87
N LYS A 41 5.38 -15.70 -12.42
CA LYS A 41 5.63 -17.15 -12.44
C LYS A 41 5.81 -17.71 -11.02
N ALA A 42 6.56 -17.02 -10.16
CA ALA A 42 6.75 -17.42 -8.76
C ALA A 42 5.43 -17.44 -7.98
N ILE A 43 4.60 -16.41 -8.12
CA ILE A 43 3.26 -16.36 -7.51
C ILE A 43 2.39 -17.51 -8.03
N SER A 44 2.38 -17.73 -9.34
CA SER A 44 1.61 -18.81 -9.98
C SER A 44 2.02 -20.21 -9.48
N SER A 45 3.30 -20.44 -9.22
CA SER A 45 3.78 -21.73 -8.68
C SER A 45 3.32 -21.97 -7.23
N VAL A 46 3.09 -20.91 -6.46
CA VAL A 46 2.67 -21.01 -5.05
C VAL A 46 1.17 -21.17 -4.89
N VAL A 47 0.37 -20.34 -5.56
CA VAL A 47 -1.09 -20.28 -5.36
C VAL A 47 -1.90 -20.81 -6.55
N GLY A 48 -1.24 -21.27 -7.59
CA GLY A 48 -1.86 -21.72 -8.83
C GLY A 48 -2.13 -20.59 -9.84
N PRO A 49 -2.24 -20.93 -11.14
CA PRO A 49 -2.32 -19.94 -12.21
C PRO A 49 -3.58 -19.06 -12.14
N LYS A 50 -4.72 -19.65 -11.78
CA LYS A 50 -6.01 -18.94 -11.69
C LYS A 50 -6.00 -17.88 -10.58
N ALA A 51 -5.54 -18.26 -9.37
CA ALA A 51 -5.44 -17.33 -8.24
C ALA A 51 -4.37 -16.26 -8.47
N ALA A 52 -3.24 -16.63 -9.08
CA ALA A 52 -2.20 -15.69 -9.47
C ALA A 52 -2.70 -14.67 -10.51
N SER A 53 -3.40 -15.12 -11.55
CA SER A 53 -4.00 -14.25 -12.56
C SER A 53 -5.01 -13.28 -11.97
N ALA A 54 -5.89 -13.75 -11.08
CA ALA A 54 -6.85 -12.91 -10.37
C ALA A 54 -6.15 -11.84 -9.50
N LEU A 55 -5.11 -12.22 -8.76
CA LEU A 55 -4.31 -11.28 -7.97
C LEU A 55 -3.66 -10.21 -8.86
N ILE A 56 -2.96 -10.63 -9.92
CA ILE A 56 -2.23 -9.75 -10.81
C ILE A 56 -3.18 -8.79 -11.53
N SER A 57 -4.32 -9.28 -12.03
CA SER A 57 -5.34 -8.43 -12.66
C SER A 57 -5.87 -7.39 -11.67
N ASN A 58 -6.17 -7.78 -10.43
CA ASN A 58 -6.64 -6.84 -9.41
C ASN A 58 -5.58 -5.80 -9.01
N VAL A 59 -4.32 -6.19 -8.94
CA VAL A 59 -3.22 -5.27 -8.62
C VAL A 59 -2.91 -4.35 -9.80
N SER A 60 -2.93 -4.87 -11.04
CA SER A 60 -2.64 -4.09 -12.25
C SER A 60 -3.75 -3.10 -12.62
N THR A 61 -5.01 -3.48 -12.40
CA THR A 61 -6.17 -2.59 -12.68
C THR A 61 -6.37 -1.52 -11.62
N ARG A 62 -5.94 -1.77 -10.39
CA ARG A 62 -6.02 -0.79 -9.29
C ARG A 62 -4.64 -0.19 -9.04
N LYS A 63 -4.26 0.75 -9.88
CA LYS A 63 -3.06 1.56 -9.61
C LYS A 63 -3.33 2.46 -8.40
N ILE A 64 -3.17 1.86 -7.20
CA ILE A 64 -3.30 2.59 -5.92
C ILE A 64 -2.22 3.69 -5.92
N VAL A 65 -2.61 4.88 -5.49
CA VAL A 65 -1.68 5.99 -5.32
C VAL A 65 -0.58 5.58 -4.35
N SER A 66 0.67 5.71 -4.78
CA SER A 66 1.82 5.39 -3.94
C SER A 66 2.07 6.48 -2.89
N GLY A 67 2.72 6.12 -1.78
CA GLY A 67 3.14 7.08 -0.77
C GLY A 67 4.04 8.17 -1.36
N ARG A 68 4.91 7.82 -2.32
CA ARG A 68 5.76 8.80 -2.99
C ARG A 68 4.98 9.80 -3.84
N GLU A 69 3.92 9.38 -4.53
CA GLU A 69 3.05 10.30 -5.27
C GLU A 69 2.36 11.29 -4.32
N VAL A 70 1.91 10.83 -3.14
CA VAL A 70 1.34 11.71 -2.11
C VAL A 70 2.38 12.71 -1.63
N LEU A 71 3.56 12.24 -1.21
CA LEU A 71 4.63 13.09 -0.69
C LEU A 71 5.11 14.12 -1.72
N SER A 72 5.18 13.74 -2.99
CA SER A 72 5.70 14.62 -4.05
C SER A 72 4.65 15.60 -4.59
N ALA A 73 3.38 15.21 -4.67
CA ALA A 73 2.36 15.99 -5.39
C ALA A 73 0.92 15.67 -4.91
N PHE A 74 0.65 15.75 -3.61
CA PHE A 74 -0.68 15.47 -3.04
C PHE A 74 -1.82 16.18 -3.79
N PRO A 75 -1.75 17.48 -4.17
CA PRO A 75 -2.83 18.13 -4.88
C PRO A 75 -3.25 17.44 -6.18
N LYS A 76 -2.32 16.77 -6.88
CA LYS A 76 -2.61 16.06 -8.14
C LYS A 76 -3.33 14.73 -7.94
N VAL A 77 -3.20 14.13 -6.76
CA VAL A 77 -3.78 12.81 -6.45
C VAL A 77 -4.98 12.88 -5.51
N ARG A 78 -5.27 14.05 -4.96
CA ARG A 78 -6.32 14.27 -3.96
C ARG A 78 -7.70 13.77 -4.42
N GLU A 79 -8.10 14.09 -5.65
CA GLU A 79 -9.41 13.67 -6.19
C GLU A 79 -9.51 12.14 -6.29
N ARG A 80 -8.44 11.47 -6.69
CA ARG A 80 -8.39 10.00 -6.72
C ARG A 80 -8.51 9.42 -5.30
N LEU A 81 -7.81 10.02 -4.33
CA LEU A 81 -7.85 9.60 -2.93
C LEU A 81 -9.21 9.83 -2.29
N ALA A 82 -9.95 10.87 -2.69
CA ALA A 82 -11.30 11.12 -2.21
C ALA A 82 -12.27 9.98 -2.56
N GLY A 83 -12.06 9.31 -3.71
CA GLY A 83 -12.82 8.14 -4.12
C GLY A 83 -12.36 6.82 -3.47
N TYR A 84 -11.32 6.82 -2.64
CA TYR A 84 -10.80 5.60 -2.02
C TYR A 84 -11.58 5.24 -0.75
N GLU A 85 -11.75 3.94 -0.56
CA GLU A 85 -12.27 3.37 0.68
C GLU A 85 -11.16 3.19 1.72
N LEU A 86 -11.55 2.89 2.98
CA LEU A 86 -10.63 2.74 4.11
C LEU A 86 -9.45 1.81 3.82
N HIS A 87 -9.72 0.63 3.26
CA HIS A 87 -8.66 -0.36 2.99
C HIS A 87 -7.62 0.14 1.98
N GLN A 88 -8.05 0.93 0.97
CA GLN A 88 -7.14 1.53 -0.01
C GLN A 88 -6.31 2.66 0.61
N LEU A 89 -6.95 3.51 1.44
CA LEU A 89 -6.27 4.57 2.17
C LEU A 89 -5.28 4.03 3.20
N SER A 90 -5.59 2.89 3.83
CA SER A 90 -4.66 2.21 4.73
C SER A 90 -3.39 1.77 4.00
N VAL A 91 -3.52 1.22 2.78
CA VAL A 91 -2.36 0.87 1.93
C VAL A 91 -1.55 2.12 1.56
N VAL A 92 -2.22 3.24 1.26
CA VAL A 92 -1.53 4.53 0.98
C VAL A 92 -0.77 5.01 2.21
N ASN A 93 -1.38 4.96 3.40
CA ASN A 93 -0.73 5.31 4.66
C ASN A 93 0.54 4.49 4.89
N ASP A 94 0.43 3.15 4.81
CA ASP A 94 1.60 2.27 4.93
C ASP A 94 2.68 2.59 3.89
N SER A 95 2.28 2.87 2.65
CA SER A 95 3.20 3.24 1.58
C SER A 95 3.94 4.55 1.86
N ILE A 96 3.28 5.54 2.49
CA ILE A 96 3.91 6.81 2.91
C ILE A 96 4.98 6.53 3.97
N PHE A 97 4.61 5.79 5.03
CA PHE A 97 5.56 5.48 6.10
C PHE A 97 6.74 4.66 5.60
N ARG A 98 6.52 3.65 4.75
CA ARG A 98 7.60 2.87 4.13
C ARG A 98 8.51 3.72 3.24
N CYS A 99 7.94 4.64 2.46
CA CYS A 99 8.73 5.55 1.63
C CYS A 99 9.68 6.40 2.50
N LEU A 100 9.16 7.01 3.58
CA LEU A 100 9.95 7.82 4.52
C LEU A 100 10.93 6.99 5.36
N GLU A 101 10.65 5.71 5.57
CA GLU A 101 11.53 4.79 6.32
C GLU A 101 12.77 4.42 5.53
N VAL A 102 12.59 4.11 4.24
CA VAL A 102 13.65 3.55 3.39
C VAL A 102 14.42 4.63 2.63
N GLU A 103 13.73 5.69 2.18
CA GLU A 103 14.33 6.71 1.35
C GLU A 103 14.95 7.82 2.17
N LYS A 104 16.24 8.12 1.89
CA LYS A 104 16.85 9.36 2.37
C LYS A 104 16.25 10.55 1.62
N VAL A 105 15.36 11.27 2.27
CA VAL A 105 14.73 12.46 1.68
C VAL A 105 15.81 13.54 1.45
N ALA A 106 16.01 13.93 0.20
CA ALA A 106 16.97 14.97 -0.14
C ALA A 106 16.54 16.32 0.48
N ALA A 107 17.50 17.15 0.86
CA ALA A 107 17.21 18.42 1.52
C ALA A 107 16.24 19.32 0.73
N ARG A 108 16.36 19.31 -0.60
CA ARG A 108 15.48 20.06 -1.53
C ARG A 108 14.02 19.61 -1.50
N ASP A 109 13.76 18.33 -1.17
CA ASP A 109 12.42 17.72 -1.24
C ASP A 109 11.70 17.78 0.11
N LYS A 110 12.41 18.03 1.22
CA LYS A 110 11.86 18.00 2.58
C LYS A 110 10.67 18.95 2.76
N ALA A 111 10.80 20.19 2.31
CA ALA A 111 9.73 21.19 2.46
C ALA A 111 8.47 20.81 1.66
N ALA A 112 8.65 20.26 0.46
CA ALA A 112 7.52 19.79 -0.37
C ALA A 112 6.84 18.58 0.26
N PHE A 113 7.62 17.62 0.76
CA PHE A 113 7.11 16.42 1.42
C PHE A 113 6.35 16.77 2.70
N SER A 114 6.91 17.66 3.53
CA SER A 114 6.25 18.16 4.74
C SER A 114 4.90 18.80 4.42
N LYS A 115 4.88 19.77 3.52
CA LYS A 115 3.65 20.46 3.10
C LYS A 115 2.59 19.50 2.54
N ASN A 116 2.99 18.55 1.69
CA ASN A 116 2.06 17.59 1.10
C ASN A 116 1.53 16.60 2.15
N LEU A 117 2.38 16.18 3.09
CA LEU A 117 1.99 15.27 4.16
C LEU A 117 1.01 15.92 5.13
N GLU A 118 1.24 17.18 5.50
CA GLU A 118 0.31 17.97 6.31
C GLU A 118 -1.05 18.11 5.62
N ALA A 119 -1.06 18.49 4.33
CA ALA A 119 -2.29 18.60 3.55
C ALA A 119 -3.01 17.26 3.38
N TYR A 120 -2.28 16.16 3.25
CA TYR A 120 -2.85 14.82 3.19
C TYR A 120 -3.51 14.42 4.51
N PHE A 121 -2.86 14.64 5.65
CA PHE A 121 -3.45 14.33 6.95
C PHE A 121 -4.68 15.20 7.24
N ASP A 122 -4.64 16.48 6.89
CA ASP A 122 -5.78 17.38 6.98
C ASP A 122 -6.98 16.89 6.16
N PHE A 123 -6.73 16.39 4.95
CA PHE A 123 -7.75 15.75 4.13
C PHE A 123 -8.33 14.52 4.83
N LEU A 124 -7.49 13.63 5.36
CA LEU A 124 -7.95 12.44 6.07
C LEU A 124 -8.79 12.83 7.30
N ALA A 125 -8.32 13.75 8.12
CA ALA A 125 -9.00 14.17 9.35
C ALA A 125 -10.38 14.77 9.09
N LYS A 126 -10.56 15.47 7.96
CA LYS A 126 -11.83 16.10 7.57
C LYS A 126 -12.78 15.13 6.88
N GLU A 127 -12.30 14.33 5.96
CA GLU A 127 -13.14 13.56 5.03
C GLU A 127 -13.09 12.04 5.27
N LYS A 128 -12.05 11.52 5.93
CA LYS A 128 -11.76 10.07 6.03
C LYS A 128 -11.24 9.70 7.45
N LYS A 129 -12.04 9.98 8.47
CA LYS A 129 -11.62 9.88 9.89
C LYS A 129 -10.98 8.54 10.29
N GLU A 130 -11.49 7.42 9.77
CA GLU A 130 -10.94 6.08 10.06
C GLU A 130 -9.53 5.91 9.48
N ALA A 131 -9.30 6.44 8.28
CA ALA A 131 -7.98 6.42 7.68
C ALA A 131 -7.00 7.36 8.39
N ALA A 132 -7.49 8.49 8.94
CA ALA A 132 -6.70 9.36 9.82
C ALA A 132 -6.31 8.65 11.12
N ALA A 133 -7.24 7.87 11.71
CA ALA A 133 -6.95 7.05 12.89
C ALA A 133 -5.86 6.00 12.60
N HIS A 134 -5.95 5.34 11.44
CA HIS A 134 -4.90 4.40 11.00
C HIS A 134 -3.55 5.11 10.84
N PHE A 135 -3.51 6.28 10.20
CA PHE A 135 -2.29 7.07 10.05
C PHE A 135 -1.68 7.45 11.43
N ALA A 136 -2.52 7.91 12.35
CA ALA A 136 -2.10 8.25 13.71
C ALA A 136 -1.57 7.03 14.48
N THR A 137 -2.17 5.85 14.26
CA THR A 137 -1.73 4.59 14.85
C THR A 137 -0.31 4.22 14.37
N LEU A 138 -0.03 4.31 13.07
CA LEU A 138 1.31 4.06 12.51
C LEU A 138 2.37 4.99 13.12
N TYR A 139 2.01 6.26 13.34
CA TYR A 139 2.90 7.23 13.98
C TYR A 139 3.19 6.86 15.45
N VAL A 140 2.16 6.51 16.22
CA VAL A 140 2.28 6.20 17.65
C VAL A 140 3.00 4.87 17.91
N GLN A 141 2.74 3.85 17.08
CA GLN A 141 3.37 2.53 17.22
C GLN A 141 4.87 2.51 16.90
N GLN A 142 5.39 3.56 16.30
CA GLN A 142 6.80 3.70 15.93
C GLN A 142 7.36 2.52 15.11
N THR A 143 6.49 1.86 14.35
CA THR A 143 6.87 0.73 13.47
C THR A 143 7.89 1.17 12.41
N TYR A 144 7.90 2.47 12.09
CA TYR A 144 8.75 3.11 11.10
C TYR A 144 9.54 4.26 11.74
N PRO A 145 10.63 4.00 12.47
CA PRO A 145 11.32 4.99 13.28
C PRO A 145 11.90 6.17 12.49
N ASN A 146 12.40 5.93 11.27
CA ASN A 146 12.91 7.01 10.41
C ASN A 146 11.78 7.91 9.90
N ALA A 147 10.64 7.33 9.52
CA ALA A 147 9.47 8.08 9.11
C ALA A 147 8.92 8.94 10.25
N VAL A 148 8.78 8.36 11.44
CA VAL A 148 8.36 9.09 12.64
C VAL A 148 9.34 10.21 12.96
N GLY A 149 10.65 9.93 12.88
CA GLY A 149 11.69 10.93 13.06
C GLY A 149 11.67 12.06 12.03
N PHE A 150 11.35 11.76 10.76
CA PHE A 150 11.13 12.76 9.73
C PHE A 150 9.92 13.64 10.07
N ILE A 151 8.78 13.05 10.37
CA ILE A 151 7.55 13.78 10.72
C ILE A 151 7.79 14.70 11.91
N ALA A 152 8.42 14.21 12.98
CA ALA A 152 8.67 14.97 14.18
C ALA A 152 9.62 16.18 13.94
N ARG A 153 10.58 16.06 13.04
CA ARG A 153 11.55 17.14 12.76
C ARG A 153 11.09 18.11 11.69
N GLU A 154 10.47 17.60 10.60
CA GLU A 154 10.22 18.42 9.41
C GLU A 154 8.73 18.84 9.31
N CYS A 155 7.81 18.18 10.04
CA CYS A 155 6.35 18.41 9.96
C CYS A 155 5.78 18.80 11.33
N GLN A 156 6.20 19.93 11.89
CA GLN A 156 5.79 20.33 13.24
C GLN A 156 4.28 20.52 13.39
N VAL A 157 3.62 21.11 12.39
CA VAL A 157 2.16 21.30 12.38
C VAL A 157 1.44 19.95 12.40
N LEU A 158 1.87 19.00 11.56
CA LEU A 158 1.33 17.64 11.55
C LEU A 158 1.55 16.93 12.90
N THR A 159 2.73 17.07 13.50
CA THR A 159 3.03 16.48 14.81
C THR A 159 2.06 16.96 15.87
N MET A 160 1.78 18.25 15.92
CA MET A 160 0.80 18.83 16.85
C MET A 160 -0.61 18.32 16.57
N SER A 161 -1.00 18.27 15.30
CA SER A 161 -2.30 17.75 14.87
C SER A 161 -2.48 16.28 15.26
N LEU A 162 -1.45 15.44 15.10
CA LEU A 162 -1.46 14.04 15.50
C LEU A 162 -1.60 13.87 17.01
N ILE A 163 -0.89 14.67 17.82
CA ILE A 163 -0.99 14.63 19.29
C ILE A 163 -2.41 14.98 19.73
N ILE A 164 -3.00 16.04 19.15
CA ILE A 164 -4.38 16.45 19.45
C ILE A 164 -5.37 15.37 19.03
N TYR A 165 -5.18 14.81 17.84
CA TYR A 165 -6.05 13.77 17.29
C TYR A 165 -6.06 12.52 18.17
N VAL A 166 -4.89 12.04 18.59
CA VAL A 166 -4.76 10.85 19.46
C VAL A 166 -5.37 11.11 20.85
N LYS A 167 -5.22 12.32 21.40
CA LYS A 167 -5.86 12.69 22.68
C LYS A 167 -7.37 12.79 22.59
N GLY A 168 -7.91 13.19 21.42
CA GLY A 168 -9.36 13.31 21.20
C GLY A 168 -10.07 11.97 20.92
N ILE A 169 -9.33 10.90 20.64
CA ILE A 169 -9.88 9.55 20.47
C ILE A 169 -10.02 8.79 21.81
N ARG A 170 -9.40 9.28 22.86
CA ARG A 170 -9.53 8.71 24.21
C ARG A 170 -10.71 9.33 24.95
#